data_8e10db903b700f0eb598a22487435aab
#
_entry.id   8e10db903b700f0eb598a22487435aab
#
_cell.length_a   1.000
_cell.length_b   1.000
_cell.length_c   1.000
_cell.angle_alpha   90.00
_cell.angle_beta   90.00
_cell.angle_gamma   90.00
#
_symmetry.space_group_name_H-M   'P 1'
#
loop_
_entity.id
_entity.type
_entity.pdbx_description
1 polymer ?
#
loop_
_entity_poly.entity_id
_entity_poly.type
_entity_poly.pdbx_seq_one_letter_code
_entity_poly.pdbx_strand_id
1 'polypeptide(L)'
;MNNTYIEENITGLIIKGFIIERAKRFIGENNSEIVTYRITDGTNTYCINHWNPVTYYSIGSEVCLPIVIRPYIRNEKAYVCYTVKQEKLFGEEF
;
A
#
# COMPACT_ATOMS: atom_id res chain seq x y z
N MET A 1 -1.72 13.81 -16.52
CA MET A 1 -3.14 13.58 -16.23
C MET A 1 -3.35 13.24 -14.76
N ASN A 2 -4.32 13.86 -14.14
CA ASN A 2 -4.56 13.69 -12.73
C ASN A 2 -5.47 12.51 -12.44
N ASN A 3 -5.18 11.82 -11.34
CA ASN A 3 -6.06 10.80 -10.81
C ASN A 3 -7.16 11.47 -9.99
N THR A 4 -8.37 10.96 -10.13
CA THR A 4 -9.49 11.40 -9.29
C THR A 4 -9.80 10.27 -8.31
N TYR A 5 -9.64 10.56 -7.02
CA TYR A 5 -9.93 9.57 -5.99
C TYR A 5 -11.40 9.62 -5.61
N ILE A 6 -11.97 8.46 -5.44
CA ILE A 6 -13.31 8.30 -4.92
C ILE A 6 -13.22 8.51 -3.41
N GLU A 7 -14.15 9.26 -2.82
CA GLU A 7 -14.06 9.66 -1.42
C GLU A 7 -14.02 8.51 -0.43
N GLU A 8 -14.73 7.42 -0.73
CA GLU A 8 -14.79 6.31 0.19
C GLU A 8 -13.72 5.29 -0.09
N ASN A 9 -12.92 5.01 0.93
CA ASN A 9 -11.93 3.95 0.90
C ASN A 9 -12.52 2.70 1.55
N ILE A 10 -12.09 1.55 1.06
CA ILE A 10 -12.48 0.28 1.65
C ILE A 10 -11.43 -0.10 2.67
N THR A 11 -11.84 -0.33 3.91
CA THR A 11 -10.95 -0.65 5.01
C THR A 11 -11.35 -1.99 5.66
N GLY A 12 -10.52 -2.46 6.59
CA GLY A 12 -10.80 -3.70 7.31
C GLY A 12 -10.33 -4.95 6.58
N LEU A 13 -9.63 -4.79 5.47
CA LEU A 13 -9.11 -5.90 4.70
C LEU A 13 -7.68 -6.23 5.13
N ILE A 14 -7.31 -7.50 4.97
CA ILE A 14 -5.97 -7.98 5.29
C ILE A 14 -5.45 -8.77 4.10
N ILE A 15 -4.19 -8.55 3.74
CA ILE A 15 -3.51 -9.35 2.74
C ILE A 15 -2.41 -10.16 3.43
N LYS A 16 -2.44 -11.49 3.24
CA LYS A 16 -1.43 -12.41 3.75
C LYS A 16 -0.68 -13.02 2.59
N GLY A 17 0.61 -13.19 2.77
CA GLY A 17 1.41 -13.85 1.74
C GLY A 17 2.88 -13.61 1.94
N PHE A 18 3.64 -13.91 0.89
CA PHE A 18 5.10 -13.78 0.89
C PHE A 18 5.51 -12.66 -0.03
N ILE A 19 6.48 -11.87 0.42
CA ILE A 19 7.03 -10.79 -0.39
C ILE A 19 7.97 -11.38 -1.44
N ILE A 20 7.69 -11.10 -2.72
CA ILE A 20 8.49 -11.59 -3.83
C ILE A 20 9.30 -10.48 -4.51
N GLU A 21 8.86 -9.23 -4.39
CA GLU A 21 9.60 -8.08 -4.92
C GLU A 21 9.40 -6.88 -3.99
N ARG A 22 10.38 -5.98 -4.02
CA ARG A 22 10.35 -4.76 -3.23
C ARG A 22 11.05 -3.65 -4.00
N ALA A 23 10.43 -2.49 -4.06
CA ALA A 23 11.02 -1.31 -4.66
C ALA A 23 10.75 -0.10 -3.78
N LYS A 24 11.72 0.79 -3.69
CA LYS A 24 11.61 2.01 -2.88
C LYS A 24 11.74 3.22 -3.79
N ARG A 25 10.94 4.25 -3.53
CA ARG A 25 11.07 5.54 -4.21
C ARG A 25 10.68 6.67 -3.27
N PHE A 26 11.10 7.87 -3.63
CA PHE A 26 10.74 9.08 -2.90
C PHE A 26 9.95 9.98 -3.84
N ILE A 27 8.90 10.58 -3.33
CA ILE A 27 8.07 11.48 -4.13
C ILE A 27 7.72 12.74 -3.37
N GLY A 28 7.45 13.80 -4.15
CA GLY A 28 7.02 15.09 -3.62
C GLY A 28 8.16 15.90 -3.02
N GLU A 29 7.82 17.13 -2.64
CA GLU A 29 8.79 18.04 -2.05
C GLU A 29 9.26 17.61 -0.67
N ASN A 30 8.40 16.88 0.04
CA ASN A 30 8.72 16.40 1.37
C ASN A 30 9.49 15.07 1.36
N ASN A 31 9.83 14.57 0.16
CA ASN A 31 10.52 13.30 0.00
C ASN A 31 9.81 12.16 0.75
N SER A 32 8.50 12.08 0.58
CA SER A 32 7.76 10.95 1.14
C SER A 32 8.28 9.66 0.55
N GLU A 33 8.56 8.71 1.43
CA GLU A 33 9.05 7.42 1.02
C GLU A 33 7.90 6.48 0.74
N ILE A 34 7.98 5.77 -0.39
CA ILE A 34 7.01 4.73 -0.72
C ILE A 34 7.78 3.46 -1.00
N VAL A 35 7.43 2.40 -0.29
CA VAL A 35 7.94 1.07 -0.57
C VAL A 35 6.80 0.28 -1.21
N THR A 36 7.02 -0.20 -2.42
CA THR A 36 6.05 -1.01 -3.13
C THR A 36 6.46 -2.46 -3.01
N TYR A 37 5.55 -3.28 -2.50
CA TYR A 37 5.77 -4.72 -2.34
C TYR A 37 4.89 -5.47 -3.33
N ARG A 38 5.45 -6.51 -3.92
CA ARG A 38 4.64 -7.53 -4.59
C ARG A 38 4.56 -8.72 -3.65
N ILE A 39 3.33 -9.10 -3.34
CA ILE A 39 3.04 -10.13 -2.34
C ILE A 39 2.21 -11.21 -3.02
N THR A 40 2.60 -12.47 -2.85
CA THR A 40 1.84 -13.59 -3.39
C THR A 40 1.31 -14.47 -2.26
N ASP A 41 0.08 -14.93 -2.44
CA ASP A 41 -0.51 -15.93 -1.55
C ASP A 41 -0.42 -17.36 -2.15
N GLY A 42 0.34 -17.50 -3.25
CA GLY A 42 0.46 -18.74 -3.99
C GLY A 42 -0.51 -18.83 -5.17
N THR A 43 -1.57 -18.05 -5.16
CA THR A 43 -2.57 -18.02 -6.23
C THR A 43 -2.62 -16.68 -6.91
N ASN A 44 -2.66 -15.62 -6.10
CA ASN A 44 -2.73 -14.24 -6.58
C ASN A 44 -1.50 -13.46 -6.17
N THR A 45 -1.20 -12.42 -6.93
CA THR A 45 -0.13 -11.48 -6.62
C THR A 45 -0.72 -10.09 -6.49
N TYR A 46 -0.36 -9.41 -5.41
CA TYR A 46 -0.86 -8.07 -5.11
C TYR A 46 0.31 -7.10 -5.10
N CYS A 47 0.06 -5.91 -5.64
CA CYS A 47 1.03 -4.81 -5.61
C CYS A 47 0.55 -3.80 -4.58
N ILE A 48 1.31 -3.61 -3.51
CA ILE A 48 0.88 -2.85 -2.34
C ILE A 48 1.88 -1.75 -2.03
N ASN A 49 1.38 -0.54 -1.84
CA ASN A 49 2.19 0.61 -1.46
C ASN A 49 2.21 0.79 0.05
N HIS A 50 3.39 1.03 0.59
CA HIS A 50 3.57 1.32 2.01
C HIS A 50 4.20 2.71 2.11
N TRP A 51 3.43 3.68 2.55
CA TRP A 51 3.85 5.08 2.64
C TRP A 51 4.56 5.34 3.96
N ASN A 52 5.72 5.97 3.89
CA ASN A 52 6.51 6.37 5.05
C ASN A 52 6.56 5.27 6.11
N PRO A 53 7.07 4.08 5.74
CA PRO A 53 6.98 2.92 6.62
C PRO A 53 7.82 3.08 7.88
N VAL A 54 7.29 2.55 8.98
CA VAL A 54 8.05 2.40 10.23
C VAL A 54 8.87 1.11 10.18
N THR A 55 8.33 0.10 9.49
CA THR A 55 8.94 -1.22 9.38
C THR A 55 9.13 -1.59 7.92
N TYR A 56 10.27 -2.19 7.60
CA TYR A 56 10.55 -2.70 6.27
C TYR A 56 10.50 -4.22 6.30
N TYR A 57 9.92 -4.79 5.26
CA TYR A 57 9.82 -6.24 5.14
C TYR A 57 10.79 -6.74 4.08
N SER A 58 11.42 -7.87 4.33
CA SER A 58 12.39 -8.46 3.41
C SER A 58 11.72 -9.35 2.38
N ILE A 59 12.35 -9.48 1.21
CA ILE A 59 11.92 -10.44 0.20
C ILE A 59 11.99 -11.84 0.83
N GLY A 60 10.94 -12.62 0.63
CA GLY A 60 10.81 -13.95 1.21
C GLY A 60 10.07 -13.98 2.55
N SER A 61 9.84 -12.81 3.17
CA SER A 61 9.11 -12.75 4.42
C SER A 61 7.64 -13.05 4.22
N GLU A 62 7.06 -13.77 5.16
CA GLU A 62 5.62 -13.91 5.26
C GLU A 62 5.06 -12.72 6.01
N VAL A 63 4.03 -12.09 5.46
CA VAL A 63 3.42 -10.92 6.06
C VAL A 63 1.91 -11.04 6.13
N CYS A 64 1.33 -10.27 7.04
CA CYS A 64 -0.11 -10.16 7.22
C CYS A 64 -0.39 -8.67 7.43
N LEU A 65 -0.81 -8.00 6.36
CA LEU A 65 -0.87 -6.54 6.34
C LEU A 65 -2.30 -6.03 6.27
N PRO A 66 -2.66 -5.09 7.16
CA PRO A 66 -3.95 -4.41 7.04
C PRO A 66 -3.88 -3.45 5.85
N ILE A 67 -4.91 -3.48 5.02
CA ILE A 67 -4.91 -2.79 3.74
C ILE A 67 -6.08 -1.84 3.66
N VAL A 68 -5.83 -0.69 3.04
CA VAL A 68 -6.85 0.23 2.60
C VAL A 68 -6.89 0.19 1.09
N ILE A 69 -8.05 -0.03 0.51
CA ILE A 69 -8.23 0.02 -0.93
C ILE A 69 -8.75 1.41 -1.28
N ARG A 70 -8.04 2.08 -2.19
CA ARG A 70 -8.39 3.40 -2.70
C ARG A 70 -8.86 3.28 -4.13
N PRO A 71 -10.16 3.38 -4.39
CA PRO A 71 -10.64 3.48 -5.77
C PRO A 71 -10.28 4.85 -6.35
N TYR A 72 -9.93 4.87 -7.64
CA TYR A 72 -9.68 6.12 -8.33
C TYR A 72 -10.01 5.96 -9.81
N ILE A 73 -10.19 7.11 -10.49
CA ILE A 73 -10.48 7.15 -11.90
C ILE A 73 -9.33 7.84 -12.61
N ARG A 74 -8.85 7.22 -13.67
CA ARG A 74 -7.80 7.77 -14.52
C ARG A 74 -8.14 7.45 -15.96
N ASN A 75 -8.13 8.47 -16.83
CA ASN A 75 -8.46 8.31 -18.24
C ASN A 75 -9.83 7.62 -18.44
N GLU A 76 -10.81 8.01 -17.62
CA GLU A 76 -12.18 7.48 -17.67
C GLU A 76 -12.31 6.00 -17.32
N LYS A 77 -11.25 5.41 -16.76
CA LYS A 77 -11.25 4.02 -16.30
C LYS A 77 -11.14 3.97 -14.79
N ALA A 78 -11.82 3.01 -14.19
CA ALA A 78 -11.77 2.79 -12.75
C ALA A 78 -10.63 1.86 -12.39
N TYR A 79 -9.88 2.22 -11.36
CA TYR A 79 -8.75 1.45 -10.83
C TYR A 79 -8.84 1.41 -9.32
N VAL A 80 -8.06 0.53 -8.72
CA VAL A 80 -7.90 0.52 -7.27
C VAL A 80 -6.41 0.53 -6.93
N CYS A 81 -6.10 1.15 -5.82
CA CYS A 81 -4.75 1.18 -5.26
C CYS A 81 -4.79 0.54 -3.89
N TYR A 82 -3.91 -0.43 -3.66
CA TYR A 82 -3.78 -1.10 -2.36
C TYR A 82 -2.68 -0.40 -1.56
N THR A 83 -3.02 0.02 -0.35
CA THR A 83 -2.08 0.73 0.51
C THR A 83 -2.10 0.10 1.88
N VAL A 84 -0.92 -0.10 2.48
CA VAL A 84 -0.85 -0.56 3.87
C VAL A 84 -1.47 0.51 4.75
N LYS A 85 -2.37 0.10 5.64
CA LYS A 85 -3.00 1.02 6.57
C LYS A 85 -1.91 1.71 7.39
N GLN A 86 -2.02 3.05 7.48
CA GLN A 86 -1.04 3.86 8.19
C GLN A 86 -0.92 3.41 9.63
N GLU A 87 0.30 3.15 10.07
CA GLU A 87 0.57 2.82 11.46
C GLU A 87 0.52 4.10 12.29
N LYS A 88 -0.06 3.99 13.50
CA LYS A 88 -0.01 5.08 14.45
C LYS A 88 1.25 4.96 15.28
N LEU A 89 1.99 6.05 15.39
CA LEU A 89 3.13 6.10 16.27
C LEU A 89 2.66 6.24 17.71
N PHE A 90 3.48 5.75 18.64
CA PHE A 90 3.18 5.87 20.06
C PHE A 90 3.02 7.33 20.46
N GLY A 91 1.92 7.64 21.14
CA GLY A 91 1.63 9.00 21.56
C GLY A 91 0.81 9.82 20.60
N GLU A 92 0.57 9.33 19.39
CA GLU A 92 -0.33 9.99 18.45
C GLU A 92 -1.76 9.63 18.76
N GLU A 93 -2.62 10.65 18.83
CA GLU A 93 -4.04 10.44 19.07
C GLU A 93 -4.85 11.26 18.08
N PHE A 94 -5.92 10.69 17.63
CA PHE A 94 -6.79 11.29 16.62
C PHE A 94 -8.24 11.20 17.03
#